data_f2aef1acdce0daced96c5336ddb8fbb8
#
_entry.id   f2aef1acdce0daced96c5336ddb8fbb8
#
_cell.length_a   1.000
_cell.length_b   1.000
_cell.length_c   1.000
_cell.angle_alpha   90.00
_cell.angle_beta   90.00
_cell.angle_gamma   90.00
#
_symmetry.space_group_name_H-M   'P 1'
#
loop_
_entity.id
_entity.type
_entity.pdbx_description
1 polymer ?
#
loop_
_entity_poly.entity_id
_entity_poly.type
_entity_poly.pdbx_seq_one_letter_code
_entity_poly.pdbx_strand_id
1 'polypeptide(L)'
;MTRIGRLSLAGGWALAMLLAGCTSVHPFQAGPPSQSPSAESLPAGPAGTESPPASPGQDTPAATPPPSPYFAQPAPHPAPGGQASSGIAHIVVIVQENKAASQIMGASEAGYFNKLAAEFSVAANYRAITHPSLPNYLALTSGTSAGITSDCKPDSCTADVRSIADEITQSGRTWKMYAEGMPAPCAAHDSRRYAVKHNPFMYYPAVTDDVASCSDHVVPYDRLGQDLQSPSTLPDYAFISPDMCHDTHDCSIGTGDDWLAREVPRILGSPAFTTQNSLLVLTWDEGSKDDNRVATVFAGPAARKHFTSNAAYSHYSLLHTIEDVWGLSPLTDDVRNAPLMGELLNH
;
A
#
# COMPACT_ATOMS: atom_id res chain seq x y z
N MET A 1 60.34 10.01 -42.81
CA MET A 1 60.02 11.27 -43.50
C MET A 1 58.80 11.83 -42.81
N THR A 2 59.00 12.71 -41.82
CA THR A 2 58.81 14.18 -41.81
C THR A 2 57.38 14.60 -41.97
N ARG A 3 56.72 15.33 -41.07
CA ARG A 3 56.92 16.44 -40.13
C ARG A 3 55.72 16.56 -39.23
N ILE A 4 55.75 16.68 -37.94
CA ILE A 4 55.86 17.77 -36.99
C ILE A 4 55.14 19.05 -37.43
N GLY A 5 54.16 19.47 -36.65
CA GLY A 5 53.53 20.80 -36.66
C GLY A 5 52.90 21.08 -35.31
N ARG A 6 53.63 21.75 -34.40
CA ARG A 6 53.16 22.43 -33.16
C ARG A 6 52.81 23.85 -33.54
N LEU A 7 51.85 24.43 -32.86
CA LEU A 7 51.72 25.86 -32.40
C LEU A 7 50.51 25.94 -31.49
N SER A 8 50.53 26.23 -30.22
CA SER A 8 50.96 27.32 -29.34
C SER A 8 50.06 28.56 -29.35
N LEU A 9 49.45 28.75 -28.16
CA LEU A 9 49.31 29.99 -27.37
C LEU A 9 48.34 31.12 -27.81
N ALA A 10 47.43 31.47 -26.96
CA ALA A 10 47.28 32.72 -26.18
C ALA A 10 45.82 32.79 -25.66
N GLY A 11 45.45 32.95 -24.44
CA GLY A 11 45.85 34.01 -23.52
C GLY A 11 44.75 35.07 -23.51
N GLY A 12 43.87 35.08 -22.51
CA GLY A 12 42.87 36.14 -22.37
C GLY A 12 42.34 36.17 -20.96
N TRP A 13 42.90 37.02 -20.12
CA TRP A 13 42.41 37.40 -18.80
C TRP A 13 41.23 38.37 -18.94
N ALA A 14 40.16 38.21 -18.18
CA ALA A 14 39.17 39.26 -17.92
C ALA A 14 38.64 39.13 -16.51
N LEU A 15 38.99 39.93 -15.76
CA LEU A 15 38.73 40.82 -14.63
C LEU A 15 37.34 40.67 -14.00
N ALA A 16 37.39 40.43 -12.69
CA ALA A 16 36.27 40.44 -11.76
C ALA A 16 35.67 41.86 -11.62
N MET A 17 34.35 41.96 -11.56
CA MET A 17 33.65 43.07 -10.91
C MET A 17 32.75 42.54 -9.80
N LEU A 18 33.14 42.86 -8.58
CA LEU A 18 32.34 42.83 -7.37
C LEU A 18 31.26 43.92 -7.46
N LEU A 19 30.00 43.55 -7.36
CA LEU A 19 28.93 44.47 -6.99
C LEU A 19 28.36 44.00 -5.65
N ALA A 20 28.68 44.80 -4.62
CA ALA A 20 28.07 44.68 -3.30
C ALA A 20 26.64 45.22 -3.37
N GLY A 21 25.66 44.37 -3.16
CA GLY A 21 24.26 44.72 -2.96
C GLY A 21 23.93 44.62 -1.47
N CYS A 22 23.76 45.76 -0.82
CA CYS A 22 23.23 45.87 0.53
C CYS A 22 21.76 45.41 0.55
N THR A 23 21.44 44.31 1.23
CA THR A 23 20.08 43.99 1.63
C THR A 23 19.86 44.47 3.06
N SER A 24 19.01 45.46 3.19
CA SER A 24 18.51 46.03 4.44
C SER A 24 17.64 44.97 5.15
N VAL A 25 18.08 44.54 6.32
CA VAL A 25 17.31 43.74 7.26
C VAL A 25 16.35 44.66 8.01
N HIS A 26 15.04 44.51 7.84
CA HIS A 26 14.03 45.15 8.67
C HIS A 26 13.82 44.30 9.93
N PRO A 27 13.86 44.89 11.14
CA PRO A 27 13.52 44.13 12.35
C PRO A 27 12.00 43.92 12.45
N PHE A 28 11.63 42.68 12.71
CA PHE A 28 10.27 42.30 13.05
C PHE A 28 9.89 42.91 14.40
N GLN A 29 8.92 43.82 14.42
CA GLN A 29 8.30 44.33 15.64
C GLN A 29 7.32 43.32 16.18
N ALA A 30 7.57 42.85 17.41
CA ALA A 30 6.65 42.00 18.16
C ALA A 30 5.42 42.84 18.59
N GLY A 31 4.24 42.40 18.20
CA GLY A 31 2.97 42.94 18.67
C GLY A 31 2.68 42.49 20.13
N PRO A 32 1.87 43.27 20.89
CA PRO A 32 1.58 42.98 22.28
C PRO A 32 0.72 41.74 22.47
N PRO A 33 0.81 41.06 23.61
CA PRO A 33 0.08 39.82 23.88
C PRO A 33 -1.44 40.11 24.02
N SER A 34 -2.23 39.32 23.33
CA SER A 34 -3.69 39.28 23.41
C SER A 34 -4.14 38.79 24.80
N GLN A 35 -4.91 39.58 25.48
CA GLN A 35 -5.52 39.24 26.79
C GLN A 35 -6.68 38.27 26.58
N SER A 36 -6.67 37.17 27.34
CA SER A 36 -7.79 36.24 27.46
C SER A 36 -8.98 36.91 28.20
N PRO A 37 -10.22 36.71 27.76
CA PRO A 37 -11.38 37.21 28.52
C PRO A 37 -11.61 36.38 29.80
N SER A 38 -11.83 37.09 30.90
CA SER A 38 -12.19 36.58 32.19
C SER A 38 -13.53 35.85 32.16
N ALA A 39 -13.64 34.73 32.86
CA ALA A 39 -14.85 33.98 33.06
C ALA A 39 -15.86 34.81 33.92
N GLU A 40 -17.00 35.07 33.36
CA GLU A 40 -18.14 35.68 34.01
C GLU A 40 -18.94 34.64 34.79
N SER A 41 -19.12 34.87 36.09
CA SER A 41 -19.84 33.99 37.02
C SER A 41 -21.35 34.11 36.80
N LEU A 42 -22.02 33.01 36.52
CA LEU A 42 -23.49 32.91 36.51
C LEU A 42 -24.05 32.72 37.95
N PRO A 43 -25.21 33.31 38.29
CA PRO A 43 -25.77 33.25 39.61
C PRO A 43 -26.45 31.90 39.90
N ALA A 44 -26.39 31.49 41.19
CA ALA A 44 -27.01 30.30 41.72
C ALA A 44 -28.54 30.39 41.67
N GLY A 45 -29.19 29.38 41.06
CA GLY A 45 -30.64 29.16 41.15
C GLY A 45 -31.03 28.35 42.39
N PRO A 46 -32.29 28.40 42.85
CA PRO A 46 -32.69 27.93 44.17
C PRO A 46 -32.82 26.41 44.29
N ALA A 47 -32.59 25.94 45.51
CA ALA A 47 -32.71 24.56 45.94
C ALA A 47 -34.11 23.96 45.68
N GLY A 48 -34.14 22.83 44.99
CA GLY A 48 -35.33 22.02 44.76
C GLY A 48 -35.25 20.72 45.57
N THR A 49 -36.23 20.54 46.38
CA THR A 49 -36.73 19.44 47.23
C THR A 49 -36.22 18.01 46.91
N GLU A 50 -35.75 17.38 47.99
CA GLU A 50 -35.48 15.94 48.09
C GLU A 50 -36.70 15.08 47.79
N SER A 51 -36.53 14.05 46.96
CA SER A 51 -37.44 12.92 46.82
C SER A 51 -36.91 11.71 47.58
N PRO A 52 -37.78 10.87 48.17
CA PRO A 52 -37.37 9.76 49.04
C PRO A 52 -36.76 8.60 48.27
N PRO A 53 -36.00 7.69 48.96
CA PRO A 53 -35.23 6.59 48.31
C PRO A 53 -36.17 5.52 47.75
N ALA A 54 -35.90 5.09 46.52
CA ALA A 54 -36.55 3.97 45.88
C ALA A 54 -36.01 2.64 46.43
N SER A 55 -36.93 1.71 46.67
CA SER A 55 -36.69 0.32 47.09
C SER A 55 -35.83 -0.46 46.06
N PRO A 56 -35.08 -1.49 46.48
CA PRO A 56 -34.25 -2.30 45.61
C PRO A 56 -35.10 -3.10 44.62
N GLY A 57 -35.01 -2.75 43.36
CA GLY A 57 -35.58 -3.52 42.25
C GLY A 57 -34.73 -4.74 41.91
N GLN A 58 -35.41 -5.84 41.67
CA GLN A 58 -34.86 -7.13 41.29
C GLN A 58 -34.00 -7.05 40.06
N ASP A 59 -32.83 -7.65 40.10
CA ASP A 59 -31.93 -7.88 38.95
C ASP A 59 -32.62 -8.75 37.92
N THR A 60 -33.03 -8.17 36.82
CA THR A 60 -33.40 -8.89 35.61
C THR A 60 -32.11 -9.17 34.82
N PRO A 61 -31.81 -10.40 34.41
CA PRO A 61 -30.62 -10.68 33.60
C PRO A 61 -30.69 -9.86 32.31
N ALA A 62 -29.60 -9.20 31.99
CA ALA A 62 -29.45 -8.47 30.72
C ALA A 62 -29.65 -9.45 29.55
N ALA A 63 -30.61 -9.11 28.69
CA ALA A 63 -30.83 -9.85 27.47
C ALA A 63 -29.55 -9.80 26.59
N THR A 64 -29.03 -10.97 26.22
CA THR A 64 -27.95 -11.12 25.26
C THR A 64 -28.38 -10.44 23.94
N PRO A 65 -27.60 -9.56 23.34
CA PRO A 65 -27.94 -8.97 22.05
C PRO A 65 -28.08 -10.08 21.01
N PRO A 66 -29.01 -9.95 20.04
CA PRO A 66 -29.15 -10.95 18.98
C PRO A 66 -27.85 -11.01 18.17
N PRO A 67 -27.43 -12.22 17.71
CA PRO A 67 -26.23 -12.35 16.88
C PRO A 67 -26.42 -11.52 15.61
N SER A 68 -25.35 -10.80 15.25
CA SER A 68 -25.27 -10.02 14.01
C SER A 68 -25.64 -10.90 12.81
N PRO A 69 -26.46 -10.46 11.86
CA PRO A 69 -26.85 -11.25 10.68
C PRO A 69 -25.67 -11.63 9.77
N TYR A 70 -24.46 -11.14 10.06
CA TYR A 70 -23.25 -11.37 9.29
C TYR A 70 -22.64 -12.78 9.46
N PHE A 71 -23.10 -13.59 10.46
CA PHE A 71 -22.58 -14.94 10.72
C PHE A 71 -23.48 -16.07 10.21
N ALA A 72 -24.40 -15.79 9.31
CA ALA A 72 -25.01 -16.87 8.55
C ALA A 72 -23.95 -17.38 7.56
N GLN A 73 -23.23 -18.45 7.94
CA GLN A 73 -22.32 -19.15 7.01
C GLN A 73 -23.12 -19.49 5.74
N PRO A 74 -22.68 -19.02 4.55
CA PRO A 74 -23.15 -19.63 3.31
C PRO A 74 -22.75 -21.12 3.36
N ALA A 75 -23.64 -21.99 2.92
CA ALA A 75 -23.32 -23.40 2.77
C ALA A 75 -22.01 -23.55 1.97
N PRO A 76 -21.14 -24.51 2.32
CA PRO A 76 -19.90 -24.73 1.61
C PRO A 76 -20.21 -24.93 0.13
N HIS A 77 -19.77 -24.03 -0.72
CA HIS A 77 -19.78 -24.25 -2.16
C HIS A 77 -18.89 -25.47 -2.43
N PRO A 78 -19.32 -26.40 -3.31
CA PRO A 78 -18.45 -27.49 -3.72
C PRO A 78 -17.16 -26.87 -4.26
N ALA A 79 -16.02 -27.35 -3.74
CA ALA A 79 -14.71 -26.94 -4.20
C ALA A 79 -14.65 -27.04 -5.73
N PRO A 80 -14.20 -26.02 -6.46
CA PRO A 80 -13.93 -26.14 -7.88
C PRO A 80 -12.94 -27.28 -8.06
N GLY A 81 -13.22 -28.15 -9.03
CA GLY A 81 -12.40 -29.34 -9.30
C GLY A 81 -10.94 -28.96 -9.44
N GLY A 82 -10.08 -29.62 -8.62
CA GLY A 82 -8.69 -29.25 -8.37
C GLY A 82 -7.89 -28.94 -9.63
N GLN A 83 -7.60 -27.67 -9.83
CA GLN A 83 -6.38 -27.26 -10.49
C GLN A 83 -5.26 -27.40 -9.46
N ALA A 84 -4.15 -27.99 -9.88
CA ALA A 84 -3.00 -28.17 -9.02
C ALA A 84 -2.58 -26.79 -8.51
N SER A 85 -2.55 -26.59 -7.18
CA SER A 85 -2.00 -25.39 -6.60
C SER A 85 -0.65 -25.13 -7.24
N SER A 86 -0.38 -23.91 -7.68
CA SER A 86 0.89 -23.52 -8.33
C SER A 86 2.13 -23.78 -7.46
N GLY A 87 1.95 -24.26 -6.25
CA GLY A 87 3.02 -24.48 -5.28
C GLY A 87 3.66 -23.16 -4.78
N ILE A 88 3.04 -22.01 -5.05
CA ILE A 88 3.53 -20.72 -4.53
C ILE A 88 3.19 -20.63 -3.03
N ALA A 89 4.25 -20.54 -2.21
CA ALA A 89 4.14 -20.53 -0.77
C ALA A 89 3.82 -19.13 -0.23
N HIS A 90 4.52 -18.10 -0.73
CA HIS A 90 4.33 -16.73 -0.30
C HIS A 90 4.16 -15.80 -1.51
N ILE A 91 3.29 -14.80 -1.36
CA ILE A 91 3.12 -13.70 -2.30
C ILE A 91 3.33 -12.38 -1.54
N VAL A 92 4.30 -11.60 -1.98
CA VAL A 92 4.58 -10.25 -1.47
C VAL A 92 4.22 -9.24 -2.55
N VAL A 93 3.30 -8.32 -2.26
CA VAL A 93 2.89 -7.25 -3.16
C VAL A 93 3.39 -5.92 -2.63
N ILE A 94 4.19 -5.19 -3.41
CA ILE A 94 4.62 -3.82 -3.12
C ILE A 94 3.89 -2.89 -4.08
N VAL A 95 3.21 -1.88 -3.55
CA VAL A 95 2.50 -0.88 -4.35
C VAL A 95 3.17 0.47 -4.18
N GLN A 96 3.64 1.02 -5.30
CA GLN A 96 4.18 2.38 -5.44
C GLN A 96 3.08 3.33 -5.92
N GLU A 97 3.37 4.63 -6.03
CA GLU A 97 2.37 5.68 -6.19
C GLU A 97 2.60 6.59 -7.41
N ASN A 98 1.49 6.81 -8.12
CA ASN A 98 1.29 7.94 -9.04
C ASN A 98 2.36 8.12 -10.14
N LYS A 99 2.85 7.02 -10.73
CA LYS A 99 3.75 7.13 -11.89
C LYS A 99 3.30 6.23 -13.04
N ALA A 100 3.12 6.82 -14.21
CA ALA A 100 2.86 6.05 -15.42
C ALA A 100 4.06 5.15 -15.78
N ALA A 101 3.77 4.01 -16.41
CA ALA A 101 4.80 3.08 -16.88
C ALA A 101 5.87 3.77 -17.74
N SER A 102 5.48 4.75 -18.56
CA SER A 102 6.39 5.53 -19.39
C SER A 102 7.38 6.40 -18.62
N GLN A 103 7.08 6.71 -17.36
CA GLN A 103 7.98 7.48 -16.48
C GLN A 103 8.99 6.58 -15.74
N ILE A 104 8.70 5.28 -15.63
CA ILE A 104 9.48 4.30 -14.86
C ILE A 104 10.32 3.41 -15.80
N MET A 105 9.68 2.81 -16.79
CA MET A 105 10.32 1.83 -17.67
C MET A 105 11.36 2.51 -18.57
N GLY A 106 12.63 2.13 -18.42
CA GLY A 106 13.74 2.72 -19.15
C GLY A 106 14.26 4.05 -18.62
N ALA A 107 13.63 4.62 -17.57
CA ALA A 107 14.10 5.86 -16.95
C ALA A 107 15.41 5.64 -16.20
N SER A 108 16.35 6.58 -16.30
CA SER A 108 17.65 6.52 -15.61
C SER A 108 17.51 6.61 -14.09
N GLU A 109 16.45 7.28 -13.60
CA GLU A 109 16.14 7.41 -12.17
C GLU A 109 15.53 6.14 -11.56
N ALA A 110 15.06 5.19 -12.38
CA ALA A 110 14.50 3.90 -11.98
C ALA A 110 15.48 2.74 -12.26
N GLY A 111 16.74 2.92 -11.92
CA GLY A 111 17.83 2.00 -12.26
C GLY A 111 17.64 0.61 -11.67
N TYR A 112 17.21 0.51 -10.42
CA TYR A 112 16.95 -0.77 -9.75
C TYR A 112 15.71 -1.46 -10.31
N PHE A 113 14.61 -0.72 -10.51
CA PHE A 113 13.41 -1.26 -11.15
C PHE A 113 13.74 -1.85 -12.53
N ASN A 114 14.47 -1.10 -13.36
CA ASN A 114 14.85 -1.57 -14.70
C ASN A 114 15.75 -2.81 -14.67
N LYS A 115 16.64 -2.93 -13.67
CA LYS A 115 17.42 -4.16 -13.45
C LYS A 115 16.52 -5.33 -13.08
N LEU A 116 15.55 -5.13 -12.17
CA LEU A 116 14.60 -6.16 -11.78
C LEU A 116 13.74 -6.61 -12.97
N ALA A 117 13.24 -5.65 -13.75
CA ALA A 117 12.47 -5.89 -14.97
C ALA A 117 13.25 -6.62 -16.06
N ALA A 118 14.57 -6.39 -16.18
CA ALA A 118 15.42 -7.11 -17.11
C ALA A 118 15.71 -8.57 -16.68
N GLU A 119 15.68 -8.84 -15.37
CA GLU A 119 15.94 -10.19 -14.84
C GLU A 119 14.69 -11.07 -14.83
N PHE A 120 13.52 -10.52 -14.55
CA PHE A 120 12.30 -11.26 -14.30
C PHE A 120 11.21 -11.00 -15.36
N SER A 121 9.93 -11.15 -14.99
CA SER A 121 8.83 -10.99 -15.92
C SER A 121 8.11 -9.65 -15.74
N VAL A 122 7.77 -9.03 -16.87
CA VAL A 122 7.15 -7.70 -16.95
C VAL A 122 5.78 -7.80 -17.61
N ALA A 123 4.77 -7.17 -17.01
CA ALA A 123 3.49 -6.90 -17.66
C ALA A 123 3.54 -5.50 -18.30
N ALA A 124 3.91 -5.44 -19.59
CA ALA A 124 4.13 -4.17 -20.29
C ALA A 124 2.84 -3.39 -20.61
N ASN A 125 1.68 -4.04 -20.53
CA ASN A 125 0.37 -3.43 -20.77
C ASN A 125 -0.56 -3.64 -19.59
N TYR A 126 -0.10 -3.23 -18.41
CA TYR A 126 -0.88 -3.27 -17.17
C TYR A 126 -1.47 -1.89 -16.89
N ARG A 127 -2.76 -1.82 -16.59
CA ARG A 127 -3.47 -0.57 -16.32
C ARG A 127 -4.10 -0.59 -14.93
N ALA A 128 -3.99 0.53 -14.24
CA ALA A 128 -4.81 0.81 -13.07
C ALA A 128 -6.29 0.99 -13.47
N ILE A 129 -7.18 0.97 -12.48
CA ILE A 129 -8.62 0.97 -12.73
C ILE A 129 -9.16 2.40 -12.90
N THR A 130 -8.69 3.34 -12.07
CA THR A 130 -9.25 4.69 -12.01
C THR A 130 -8.25 5.70 -11.43
N HIS A 131 -8.75 6.85 -11.01
CA HIS A 131 -8.16 7.88 -10.17
C HIS A 131 -9.21 8.33 -9.14
N PRO A 132 -8.82 8.75 -7.93
CA PRO A 132 -7.48 8.78 -7.33
C PRO A 132 -7.04 7.42 -6.73
N SER A 133 -6.02 7.42 -5.85
CA SER A 133 -5.33 6.24 -5.32
C SER A 133 -6.24 5.24 -4.60
N LEU A 134 -7.01 5.65 -3.59
CA LEU A 134 -7.77 4.73 -2.73
C LEU A 134 -8.65 3.73 -3.49
N PRO A 135 -9.46 4.12 -4.50
CA PRO A 135 -10.23 3.17 -5.31
C PRO A 135 -9.38 2.07 -5.98
N ASN A 136 -8.12 2.36 -6.35
CA ASN A 136 -7.21 1.37 -6.92
C ASN A 136 -6.68 0.39 -5.86
N TYR A 137 -6.36 0.86 -4.66
CA TYR A 137 -6.00 0.00 -3.53
C TYR A 137 -7.14 -0.96 -3.15
N LEU A 138 -8.38 -0.46 -3.15
CA LEU A 138 -9.56 -1.30 -2.93
C LEU A 138 -9.74 -2.31 -4.06
N ALA A 139 -9.57 -1.91 -5.32
CA ALA A 139 -9.62 -2.81 -6.47
C ALA A 139 -8.56 -3.93 -6.40
N LEU A 140 -7.33 -3.61 -5.95
CA LEU A 140 -6.25 -4.58 -5.73
C LEU A 140 -6.57 -5.62 -4.65
N THR A 141 -7.43 -5.28 -3.68
CA THR A 141 -7.62 -6.09 -2.49
C THR A 141 -9.03 -6.62 -2.28
N SER A 142 -10.03 -6.10 -3.01
CA SER A 142 -11.42 -6.58 -2.96
C SER A 142 -12.06 -6.76 -4.35
N GLY A 143 -11.36 -6.41 -5.41
CA GLY A 143 -11.91 -6.50 -6.78
C GLY A 143 -13.01 -5.48 -7.09
N THR A 144 -13.15 -4.44 -6.25
CA THR A 144 -14.12 -3.36 -6.43
C THR A 144 -13.66 -2.11 -5.69
N SER A 145 -14.08 -0.93 -6.13
CA SER A 145 -13.91 0.29 -5.35
C SER A 145 -14.96 0.45 -4.23
N ALA A 146 -15.90 -0.48 -4.10
CA ALA A 146 -17.05 -0.40 -3.18
C ALA A 146 -17.86 0.92 -3.31
N GLY A 147 -17.85 1.53 -4.50
CA GLY A 147 -18.49 2.83 -4.75
C GLY A 147 -17.69 4.04 -4.25
N ILE A 148 -16.50 3.83 -3.70
CA ILE A 148 -15.59 4.90 -3.27
C ILE A 148 -14.90 5.46 -4.51
N THR A 149 -14.95 6.81 -4.66
CA THR A 149 -14.42 7.53 -5.82
C THR A 149 -13.47 8.67 -5.45
N SER A 150 -13.01 8.71 -4.20
CA SER A 150 -12.11 9.75 -3.67
C SER A 150 -11.18 9.17 -2.62
N ASP A 151 -10.15 9.93 -2.25
CA ASP A 151 -9.21 9.62 -1.14
C ASP A 151 -9.82 10.01 0.23
N CYS A 152 -11.04 9.54 0.50
CA CYS A 152 -11.70 9.76 1.78
C CYS A 152 -10.99 9.01 2.92
N LYS A 153 -11.25 9.40 4.16
CA LYS A 153 -10.68 8.74 5.34
C LYS A 153 -11.60 7.63 5.85
N PRO A 154 -11.08 6.61 6.57
CA PRO A 154 -11.90 5.52 7.11
C PRO A 154 -13.12 5.98 7.92
N ASP A 155 -12.99 7.10 8.65
CA ASP A 155 -14.10 7.69 9.42
C ASP A 155 -15.27 8.19 8.54
N SER A 156 -15.03 8.48 7.28
CA SER A 156 -16.01 9.05 6.36
C SER A 156 -16.44 8.10 5.24
N CYS A 157 -15.72 7.03 5.02
CA CYS A 157 -16.08 5.99 4.07
C CYS A 157 -15.49 4.64 4.44
N THR A 158 -16.31 3.61 4.36
CA THR A 158 -15.92 2.22 4.58
C THR A 158 -16.29 1.39 3.36
N ALA A 159 -15.52 0.35 3.11
CA ALA A 159 -15.78 -0.65 2.07
C ALA A 159 -16.36 -1.92 2.74
N ASP A 160 -17.67 -1.96 2.94
CA ASP A 160 -18.34 -3.14 3.52
C ASP A 160 -18.53 -4.22 2.44
N VAL A 161 -17.41 -4.77 2.01
CA VAL A 161 -17.29 -5.83 1.00
C VAL A 161 -16.23 -6.85 1.45
N ARG A 162 -16.30 -8.06 0.91
CA ARG A 162 -15.23 -9.06 1.13
C ARG A 162 -13.94 -8.61 0.46
N SER A 163 -12.84 -8.95 1.11
CA SER A 163 -11.49 -8.66 0.64
C SER A 163 -10.66 -9.93 0.51
N ILE A 164 -9.48 -9.82 -0.08
CA ILE A 164 -8.50 -10.91 -0.13
C ILE A 164 -8.09 -11.38 1.29
N ALA A 165 -8.14 -10.51 2.30
CA ALA A 165 -7.88 -10.88 3.69
C ALA A 165 -8.88 -11.94 4.20
N ASP A 166 -10.18 -11.79 3.85
CA ASP A 166 -11.23 -12.75 4.20
C ASP A 166 -10.99 -14.11 3.53
N GLU A 167 -10.65 -14.10 2.23
CA GLU A 167 -10.41 -15.32 1.46
C GLU A 167 -9.18 -16.09 1.97
N ILE A 168 -8.10 -15.38 2.22
CA ILE A 168 -6.85 -15.93 2.76
C ILE A 168 -7.11 -16.54 4.13
N THR A 169 -7.80 -15.83 5.02
CA THR A 169 -8.14 -16.31 6.37
C THR A 169 -9.03 -17.56 6.29
N GLN A 170 -10.06 -17.55 5.43
CA GLN A 170 -10.95 -18.71 5.25
C GLN A 170 -10.24 -19.93 4.67
N SER A 171 -9.20 -19.74 3.87
CA SER A 171 -8.39 -20.83 3.32
C SER A 171 -7.41 -21.44 4.34
N GLY A 172 -7.31 -20.86 5.53
CA GLY A 172 -6.33 -21.24 6.56
C GLY A 172 -4.92 -20.71 6.32
N ARG A 173 -4.75 -19.79 5.36
CA ARG A 173 -3.50 -19.08 5.10
C ARG A 173 -3.40 -17.83 5.97
N THR A 174 -2.21 -17.25 6.01
CA THR A 174 -1.89 -16.06 6.81
C THR A 174 -1.66 -14.83 5.93
N TRP A 175 -1.99 -13.65 6.46
CA TRP A 175 -1.75 -12.39 5.76
C TRP A 175 -1.31 -11.28 6.71
N LYS A 176 -0.59 -10.29 6.17
CA LYS A 176 -0.31 -9.01 6.84
C LYS A 176 -0.21 -7.87 5.84
N MET A 177 -0.62 -6.69 6.30
CA MET A 177 -0.33 -5.40 5.71
C MET A 177 0.83 -4.76 6.46
N TYR A 178 1.86 -4.34 5.74
CA TYR A 178 3.03 -3.61 6.26
C TYR A 178 3.02 -2.19 5.69
N ALA A 179 2.77 -1.20 6.54
CA ALA A 179 2.75 0.20 6.11
C ALA A 179 3.93 0.98 6.68
N GLU A 180 4.75 1.57 5.81
CA GLU A 180 5.88 2.38 6.24
C GLU A 180 5.40 3.72 6.80
N GLY A 181 6.05 4.19 7.86
CA GLY A 181 5.66 5.43 8.55
C GLY A 181 4.42 5.30 9.44
N MET A 182 3.73 4.16 9.45
CA MET A 182 2.60 3.89 10.32
C MET A 182 3.05 3.99 11.79
N PRO A 183 2.34 4.79 12.65
CA PRO A 183 2.81 5.09 14.01
C PRO A 183 2.58 3.95 15.00
N ALA A 184 1.58 3.12 14.76
CA ALA A 184 1.20 1.98 15.61
C ALA A 184 0.40 0.97 14.79
N PRO A 185 0.31 -0.31 15.18
CA PRO A 185 -0.58 -1.28 14.54
C PRO A 185 -2.02 -0.75 14.43
N CYS A 186 -2.70 -1.08 13.32
CA CYS A 186 -4.10 -0.70 13.08
C CYS A 186 -4.37 0.82 13.15
N ALA A 187 -3.40 1.68 12.75
CA ALA A 187 -3.57 3.14 12.76
C ALA A 187 -4.47 3.61 11.62
N ALA A 188 -5.64 4.18 11.99
CA ALA A 188 -6.69 4.61 11.07
C ALA A 188 -6.53 6.03 10.51
N HIS A 189 -5.49 6.76 10.91
CA HIS A 189 -5.29 8.16 10.53
C HIS A 189 -3.89 8.39 9.98
N ASP A 190 -3.78 9.37 9.08
CA ASP A 190 -2.49 9.81 8.55
C ASP A 190 -1.52 10.23 9.66
N SER A 191 -0.26 9.96 9.47
CA SER A 191 0.79 10.38 10.39
C SER A 191 2.08 10.63 9.64
N ARG A 192 2.56 11.87 9.65
CA ARG A 192 3.80 12.26 8.93
C ARG A 192 3.74 11.84 7.46
N ARG A 193 4.46 10.75 7.11
CA ARG A 193 4.51 10.18 5.76
C ARG A 193 3.61 8.97 5.57
N TYR A 194 3.00 8.44 6.62
CA TYR A 194 1.98 7.40 6.49
C TYR A 194 0.68 8.03 5.98
N ALA A 195 0.20 7.59 4.83
CA ALA A 195 -1.10 7.95 4.30
C ALA A 195 -2.05 6.75 4.43
N VAL A 196 -3.12 6.91 5.22
CA VAL A 196 -4.08 5.81 5.44
C VAL A 196 -4.77 5.37 4.16
N LYS A 197 -4.92 6.26 3.17
CA LYS A 197 -5.49 5.94 1.85
C LYS A 197 -4.68 4.90 1.06
N HIS A 198 -3.39 4.69 1.40
CA HIS A 198 -2.53 3.65 0.83
C HIS A 198 -2.57 2.35 1.64
N ASN A 199 -3.48 2.26 2.61
CA ASN A 199 -3.71 1.08 3.43
C ASN A 199 -5.17 0.64 3.31
N PRO A 200 -5.54 -0.15 2.27
CA PRO A 200 -6.92 -0.53 2.00
C PRO A 200 -7.56 -1.29 3.16
N PHE A 201 -6.76 -2.03 3.94
CA PHE A 201 -7.28 -2.85 5.03
C PHE A 201 -7.89 -2.03 6.17
N MET A 202 -7.57 -0.74 6.27
CA MET A 202 -8.20 0.16 7.22
C MET A 202 -9.60 0.61 6.81
N TYR A 203 -10.06 0.26 5.61
CA TYR A 203 -11.39 0.61 5.08
C TYR A 203 -12.40 -0.56 5.17
N TYR A 204 -11.95 -1.76 5.53
CA TYR A 204 -12.81 -2.93 5.65
C TYR A 204 -13.26 -3.14 7.10
N PRO A 205 -14.59 -3.00 7.42
CA PRO A 205 -15.11 -3.28 8.75
C PRO A 205 -14.74 -4.68 9.25
N ALA A 206 -14.73 -5.68 8.36
CA ALA A 206 -14.32 -7.04 8.70
C ALA A 206 -12.88 -7.13 9.26
N VAL A 207 -12.00 -6.17 8.96
CA VAL A 207 -10.64 -6.06 9.50
C VAL A 207 -10.60 -5.19 10.74
N THR A 208 -11.33 -4.04 10.74
CA THR A 208 -11.16 -2.99 11.75
C THR A 208 -12.05 -3.14 12.96
N ASP A 209 -13.16 -3.88 12.89
CA ASP A 209 -14.11 -4.06 14.00
C ASP A 209 -13.53 -4.87 15.16
N ASP A 210 -12.57 -5.77 14.90
CA ASP A 210 -11.77 -6.45 15.91
C ASP A 210 -10.37 -5.81 15.99
N VAL A 211 -10.20 -4.87 16.91
CA VAL A 211 -8.94 -4.12 17.10
C VAL A 211 -7.76 -5.03 17.41
N ALA A 212 -7.96 -6.13 18.13
CA ALA A 212 -6.88 -7.07 18.45
C ALA A 212 -6.42 -7.78 17.17
N SER A 213 -7.34 -8.35 16.41
CA SER A 213 -7.06 -8.98 15.12
C SER A 213 -6.45 -7.99 14.12
N CYS A 214 -7.01 -6.77 14.02
CA CYS A 214 -6.45 -5.73 13.16
C CYS A 214 -4.98 -5.43 13.53
N SER A 215 -4.67 -5.32 14.83
CA SER A 215 -3.31 -5.02 15.31
C SER A 215 -2.29 -6.12 15.02
N ASP A 216 -2.74 -7.36 14.85
CA ASP A 216 -1.88 -8.48 14.48
C ASP A 216 -1.60 -8.52 12.96
N HIS A 217 -2.51 -8.00 12.15
CA HIS A 217 -2.44 -8.08 10.69
C HIS A 217 -2.01 -6.79 10.01
N VAL A 218 -2.39 -5.62 10.54
CA VAL A 218 -2.07 -4.32 9.95
C VAL A 218 -1.00 -3.64 10.79
N VAL A 219 0.25 -3.75 10.36
CA VAL A 219 1.42 -3.47 11.21
C VAL A 219 2.37 -2.44 10.57
N PRO A 220 3.15 -1.70 11.39
CA PRO A 220 4.25 -0.89 10.89
C PRO A 220 5.26 -1.74 10.12
N TYR A 221 5.84 -1.16 9.06
CA TYR A 221 6.77 -1.82 8.14
C TYR A 221 8.02 -2.42 8.80
N ASP A 222 8.46 -1.89 9.91
CA ASP A 222 9.62 -2.41 10.66
C ASP A 222 9.44 -3.86 11.14
N ARG A 223 8.19 -4.32 11.29
CA ARG A 223 7.86 -5.71 11.61
C ARG A 223 8.28 -6.68 10.51
N LEU A 224 8.30 -6.27 9.25
CA LEU A 224 8.69 -7.12 8.14
C LEU A 224 10.09 -7.73 8.34
N GLY A 225 11.02 -6.96 8.92
CA GLY A 225 12.38 -7.44 9.16
C GLY A 225 12.46 -8.66 10.09
N GLN A 226 11.53 -8.80 11.03
CA GLN A 226 11.40 -9.98 11.89
C GLN A 226 10.74 -11.14 11.14
N ASP A 227 9.67 -10.83 10.40
CA ASP A 227 8.90 -11.84 9.68
C ASP A 227 9.69 -12.48 8.53
N LEU A 228 10.63 -11.76 7.93
CA LEU A 228 11.54 -12.27 6.90
C LEU A 228 12.60 -13.28 7.41
N GLN A 229 12.75 -13.49 8.73
CA GLN A 229 13.78 -14.38 9.29
C GLN A 229 13.49 -15.87 9.02
N SER A 230 12.24 -16.24 8.79
CA SER A 230 11.83 -17.63 8.56
C SER A 230 10.63 -17.71 7.63
N PRO A 231 10.52 -18.79 6.82
CA PRO A 231 9.29 -19.05 6.05
C PRO A 231 8.04 -19.19 6.94
N SER A 232 8.20 -19.62 8.19
CA SER A 232 7.06 -19.78 9.11
C SER A 232 6.63 -18.48 9.79
N THR A 233 7.42 -17.42 9.69
CA THR A 233 7.09 -16.10 10.26
C THR A 233 6.63 -15.11 9.19
N LEU A 234 7.11 -15.24 7.95
CA LEU A 234 6.56 -14.47 6.83
C LEU A 234 5.14 -14.96 6.53
N PRO A 235 4.11 -14.09 6.50
CA PRO A 235 2.78 -14.51 6.12
C PRO A 235 2.75 -15.03 4.67
N ASP A 236 1.76 -15.89 4.36
CA ASP A 236 1.55 -16.36 2.98
C ASP A 236 1.30 -15.17 2.03
N TYR A 237 0.51 -14.19 2.48
CA TYR A 237 0.28 -12.94 1.75
C TYR A 237 0.79 -11.73 2.53
N ALA A 238 1.69 -10.97 1.92
CA ALA A 238 2.20 -9.71 2.44
C ALA A 238 1.86 -8.57 1.47
N PHE A 239 1.15 -7.56 1.94
CA PHE A 239 0.90 -6.32 1.19
C PHE A 239 1.75 -5.21 1.80
N ILE A 240 2.50 -4.48 0.99
CA ILE A 240 3.46 -3.47 1.43
C ILE A 240 3.16 -2.15 0.76
N SER A 241 2.93 -1.11 1.58
CA SER A 241 2.89 0.28 1.12
C SER A 241 4.06 1.04 1.73
N PRO A 242 5.00 1.53 0.92
CA PRO A 242 6.04 2.45 1.37
C PRO A 242 5.44 3.77 1.85
N ASP A 243 6.23 4.60 2.53
CA ASP A 243 5.78 5.93 2.95
C ASP A 243 5.68 6.89 1.74
N MET A 244 4.98 8.02 1.89
CA MET A 244 4.68 9.01 0.85
C MET A 244 5.92 9.53 0.08
N CYS A 245 7.11 9.31 0.59
CA CYS A 245 8.35 9.65 -0.10
C CYS A 245 8.95 8.45 -0.84
N HIS A 246 8.94 7.29 -0.20
CA HIS A 246 9.51 6.06 -0.77
C HIS A 246 8.59 5.39 -1.79
N ASP A 247 7.29 5.69 -1.76
CA ASP A 247 6.31 5.24 -2.76
C ASP A 247 6.33 6.06 -4.06
N THR A 248 7.15 7.10 -4.16
CA THR A 248 7.25 8.06 -5.28
C THR A 248 6.14 9.11 -5.35
N HIS A 249 5.21 9.18 -4.38
CA HIS A 249 4.14 10.18 -4.39
C HIS A 249 4.70 11.59 -4.20
N ASP A 250 5.32 11.86 -3.04
CA ASP A 250 5.82 13.19 -2.66
C ASP A 250 7.28 13.44 -3.04
N CYS A 251 8.04 12.39 -3.39
CA CYS A 251 9.46 12.45 -3.70
C CYS A 251 9.76 11.98 -5.13
N SER A 252 11.03 12.07 -5.53
CA SER A 252 11.46 11.67 -6.87
C SER A 252 11.38 10.16 -7.10
N ILE A 253 11.30 9.76 -8.37
CA ILE A 253 11.43 8.35 -8.78
C ILE A 253 12.72 7.74 -8.21
N GLY A 254 13.84 8.46 -8.28
CA GLY A 254 15.11 7.99 -7.72
C GLY A 254 15.06 7.71 -6.23
N THR A 255 14.29 8.50 -5.44
CA THR A 255 14.13 8.22 -4.00
C THR A 255 13.39 6.90 -3.76
N GLY A 256 12.32 6.65 -4.51
CA GLY A 256 11.59 5.37 -4.43
C GLY A 256 12.44 4.20 -4.95
N ASP A 257 13.18 4.39 -6.04
CA ASP A 257 14.05 3.36 -6.61
C ASP A 257 15.21 2.99 -5.66
N ASP A 258 15.78 3.96 -4.95
CA ASP A 258 16.77 3.74 -3.88
C ASP A 258 16.16 2.93 -2.71
N TRP A 259 14.90 3.16 -2.37
CA TRP A 259 14.19 2.36 -1.38
C TRP A 259 14.00 0.91 -1.88
N LEU A 260 13.53 0.74 -3.12
CA LEU A 260 13.41 -0.58 -3.75
C LEU A 260 14.75 -1.31 -3.79
N ALA A 261 15.84 -0.61 -4.11
CA ALA A 261 17.18 -1.18 -4.16
C ALA A 261 17.68 -1.72 -2.81
N ARG A 262 17.15 -1.19 -1.69
CA ARG A 262 17.47 -1.70 -0.34
C ARG A 262 16.53 -2.82 0.09
N GLU A 263 15.23 -2.68 -0.14
CA GLU A 263 14.22 -3.54 0.47
C GLU A 263 13.94 -4.81 -0.36
N VAL A 264 13.86 -4.71 -1.69
CA VAL A 264 13.57 -5.87 -2.55
C VAL A 264 14.65 -6.97 -2.42
N PRO A 265 15.97 -6.67 -2.41
CA PRO A 265 16.99 -7.70 -2.16
C PRO A 265 16.85 -8.40 -0.80
N ARG A 266 16.38 -7.70 0.24
CA ARG A 266 16.13 -8.30 1.56
C ARG A 266 14.98 -9.32 1.52
N ILE A 267 13.92 -9.00 0.75
CA ILE A 267 12.79 -9.90 0.56
C ILE A 267 13.23 -11.12 -0.27
N LEU A 268 13.81 -10.89 -1.46
CA LEU A 268 14.25 -11.95 -2.36
C LEU A 268 15.38 -12.83 -1.78
N GLY A 269 16.18 -12.30 -0.87
CA GLY A 269 17.23 -13.02 -0.15
C GLY A 269 16.75 -13.72 1.14
N SER A 270 15.49 -13.57 1.53
CA SER A 270 14.95 -14.19 2.74
C SER A 270 14.81 -15.72 2.58
N PRO A 271 14.77 -16.48 3.70
CA PRO A 271 14.54 -17.92 3.66
C PRO A 271 13.27 -18.32 2.89
N ALA A 272 12.19 -17.56 2.97
CA ALA A 272 10.96 -17.83 2.24
C ALA A 272 11.14 -17.77 0.71
N PHE A 273 12.04 -16.93 0.21
CA PHE A 273 12.33 -16.81 -1.22
C PHE A 273 13.50 -17.67 -1.70
N THR A 274 14.40 -18.04 -0.80
CA THR A 274 15.57 -18.86 -1.18
C THR A 274 15.34 -20.36 -1.02
N THR A 275 14.36 -20.77 -0.23
CA THR A 275 14.09 -22.19 0.05
C THR A 275 12.69 -22.64 -0.40
N GLN A 276 11.81 -21.70 -0.74
CA GLN A 276 10.45 -21.98 -1.17
C GLN A 276 10.12 -21.26 -2.49
N ASN A 277 9.10 -21.74 -3.20
CA ASN A 277 8.58 -21.10 -4.39
C ASN A 277 7.73 -19.89 -3.99
N SER A 278 8.30 -18.70 -4.02
CA SER A 278 7.66 -17.45 -3.56
C SER A 278 7.66 -16.40 -4.67
N LEU A 279 6.66 -15.52 -4.65
CA LEU A 279 6.45 -14.48 -5.64
C LEU A 279 6.52 -13.09 -4.99
N LEU A 280 7.27 -12.19 -5.59
CA LEU A 280 7.19 -10.76 -5.33
C LEU A 280 6.56 -10.08 -6.54
N VAL A 281 5.55 -9.25 -6.28
CA VAL A 281 4.93 -8.36 -7.27
C VAL A 281 5.24 -6.93 -6.88
N LEU A 282 5.81 -6.17 -7.81
CA LEU A 282 6.01 -4.73 -7.68
C LEU A 282 5.15 -4.03 -8.73
N THR A 283 4.27 -3.15 -8.29
CA THR A 283 3.36 -2.38 -9.16
C THR A 283 3.14 -0.97 -8.63
N TRP A 284 2.44 -0.13 -9.38
CA TRP A 284 1.93 1.18 -8.98
C TRP A 284 0.42 1.14 -8.88
N ASP A 285 -0.14 1.95 -7.99
CA ASP A 285 -1.59 2.05 -7.79
C ASP A 285 -2.29 2.67 -9.00
N GLU A 286 -1.73 3.78 -9.50
CA GLU A 286 -2.20 4.51 -10.68
C GLU A 286 -1.05 5.18 -11.44
N GLY A 287 -1.33 5.54 -12.68
CA GLY A 287 -0.40 6.26 -13.54
C GLY A 287 -0.61 7.77 -13.49
N SER A 288 -0.32 8.43 -14.61
CA SER A 288 -0.68 9.84 -14.81
C SER A 288 -2.13 9.95 -15.27
N LYS A 289 -2.70 11.16 -15.15
CA LYS A 289 -4.07 11.45 -15.57
C LYS A 289 -4.37 11.06 -17.02
N ASP A 290 -3.38 11.16 -17.92
CA ASP A 290 -3.53 10.89 -19.34
C ASP A 290 -3.10 9.47 -19.75
N ASP A 291 -2.31 8.78 -18.92
CA ASP A 291 -1.86 7.40 -19.16
C ASP A 291 -1.89 6.62 -17.84
N ASN A 292 -2.95 5.85 -17.65
CA ASN A 292 -3.14 5.01 -16.47
C ASN A 292 -2.50 3.62 -16.62
N ARG A 293 -1.51 3.47 -17.52
CA ARG A 293 -0.63 2.30 -17.53
C ARG A 293 0.42 2.44 -16.44
N VAL A 294 0.63 1.37 -15.70
CA VAL A 294 1.59 1.34 -14.60
C VAL A 294 2.64 0.25 -14.83
N ALA A 295 3.83 0.47 -14.32
CA ALA A 295 4.90 -0.49 -14.39
C ALA A 295 4.62 -1.65 -13.43
N THR A 296 4.70 -2.90 -13.92
CA THR A 296 4.42 -4.09 -13.10
C THR A 296 5.43 -5.19 -13.42
N VAL A 297 6.10 -5.67 -12.36
CA VAL A 297 7.12 -6.74 -12.43
C VAL A 297 6.75 -7.85 -11.45
N PHE A 298 6.85 -9.08 -11.91
CA PHE A 298 6.83 -10.28 -11.07
C PHE A 298 8.27 -10.75 -10.90
N ALA A 299 8.72 -10.98 -9.66
CA ALA A 299 10.09 -11.35 -9.33
C ALA A 299 10.13 -12.50 -8.30
N GLY A 300 11.28 -13.14 -8.17
CA GLY A 300 11.49 -14.25 -7.26
C GLY A 300 11.40 -15.62 -7.95
N PRO A 301 11.49 -16.72 -7.17
CA PRO A 301 11.55 -18.08 -7.73
C PRO A 301 10.30 -18.49 -8.51
N ALA A 302 9.12 -17.97 -8.14
CA ALA A 302 7.87 -18.23 -8.85
C ALA A 302 7.70 -17.42 -10.14
N ALA A 303 8.50 -16.39 -10.34
CA ALA A 303 8.41 -15.53 -11.51
C ALA A 303 9.24 -16.08 -12.69
N ARG A 304 8.70 -15.97 -13.89
CA ARG A 304 9.43 -16.28 -15.11
C ARG A 304 10.57 -15.30 -15.32
N LYS A 305 11.72 -15.78 -15.78
CA LYS A 305 12.87 -14.93 -16.05
C LYS A 305 12.88 -14.42 -17.50
N HIS A 306 13.37 -13.17 -17.68
CA HIS A 306 13.60 -12.57 -18.99
C HIS A 306 12.38 -12.63 -19.92
N PHE A 307 11.20 -12.31 -19.39
CA PHE A 307 9.95 -12.39 -20.10
C PHE A 307 9.16 -11.09 -20.04
N THR A 308 8.53 -10.71 -21.15
CA THR A 308 7.65 -9.56 -21.21
C THR A 308 6.33 -9.97 -21.85
N SER A 309 5.25 -9.74 -21.14
CA SER A 309 3.90 -9.89 -21.66
C SER A 309 3.35 -8.55 -22.15
N ASN A 310 2.70 -8.58 -23.33
CA ASN A 310 1.95 -7.46 -23.87
C ASN A 310 0.43 -7.64 -23.73
N ALA A 311 -0.01 -8.70 -23.05
CA ALA A 311 -1.42 -8.90 -22.77
C ALA A 311 -1.96 -7.77 -21.89
N ALA A 312 -3.23 -7.41 -22.10
CA ALA A 312 -3.88 -6.35 -21.34
C ALA A 312 -4.25 -6.88 -19.95
N TYR A 313 -3.65 -6.31 -18.93
CA TYR A 313 -3.87 -6.64 -17.52
C TYR A 313 -4.32 -5.42 -16.71
N SER A 314 -4.85 -5.67 -15.52
CA SER A 314 -5.26 -4.64 -14.58
C SER A 314 -5.11 -5.12 -13.13
N HIS A 315 -5.46 -4.27 -12.16
CA HIS A 315 -5.53 -4.65 -10.74
C HIS A 315 -6.44 -5.88 -10.52
N TYR A 316 -7.53 -5.99 -11.27
CA TYR A 316 -8.39 -7.19 -11.23
C TYR A 316 -7.66 -8.44 -11.73
N SER A 317 -6.80 -8.31 -12.75
CA SER A 317 -5.99 -9.42 -13.26
C SER A 317 -4.98 -9.92 -12.20
N LEU A 318 -4.36 -8.99 -11.46
CA LEU A 318 -3.44 -9.35 -10.39
C LEU A 318 -4.17 -10.09 -9.25
N LEU A 319 -5.30 -9.54 -8.80
CA LEU A 319 -6.10 -10.18 -7.75
C LEU A 319 -6.59 -11.56 -8.20
N HIS A 320 -7.14 -11.69 -9.43
CA HIS A 320 -7.56 -12.97 -9.99
C HIS A 320 -6.42 -14.00 -10.04
N THR A 321 -5.21 -13.54 -10.38
CA THR A 321 -4.02 -14.42 -10.41
C THR A 321 -3.64 -14.90 -9.02
N ILE A 322 -3.71 -14.04 -7.99
CA ILE A 322 -3.45 -14.42 -6.61
C ILE A 322 -4.49 -15.45 -6.14
N GLU A 323 -5.76 -15.22 -6.44
CA GLU A 323 -6.85 -16.16 -6.12
C GLU A 323 -6.66 -17.50 -6.82
N ASP A 324 -6.36 -17.50 -8.13
CA ASP A 324 -6.18 -18.72 -8.93
C ASP A 324 -5.00 -19.57 -8.42
N VAL A 325 -3.84 -18.98 -8.13
CA VAL A 325 -2.65 -19.73 -7.68
C VAL A 325 -2.87 -20.42 -6.32
N TRP A 326 -3.81 -19.96 -5.52
CA TRP A 326 -4.16 -20.57 -4.24
C TRP A 326 -5.51 -21.29 -4.25
N GLY A 327 -6.20 -21.35 -5.40
CA GLY A 327 -7.50 -22.01 -5.55
C GLY A 327 -8.61 -21.32 -4.76
N LEU A 328 -8.49 -20.01 -4.57
CA LEU A 328 -9.52 -19.17 -3.96
C LEU A 328 -10.61 -18.85 -4.99
N SER A 329 -11.79 -18.48 -4.53
CA SER A 329 -12.87 -18.07 -5.44
C SER A 329 -12.71 -16.59 -5.79
N PRO A 330 -12.93 -16.18 -7.06
CA PRO A 330 -12.90 -14.76 -7.41
C PRO A 330 -13.90 -13.92 -6.60
N LEU A 331 -13.42 -12.86 -5.97
CA LEU A 331 -14.20 -11.98 -5.10
C LEU A 331 -15.36 -11.29 -5.82
N THR A 332 -15.17 -10.94 -7.09
CA THR A 332 -16.19 -10.26 -7.91
C THR A 332 -16.26 -10.82 -9.33
N ASP A 333 -17.30 -10.46 -10.06
CA ASP A 333 -17.40 -10.80 -11.48
C ASP A 333 -16.35 -10.07 -12.33
N ASP A 334 -15.97 -8.85 -11.98
CA ASP A 334 -14.88 -8.12 -12.64
C ASP A 334 -13.55 -8.85 -12.50
N VAL A 335 -13.26 -9.38 -11.32
CA VAL A 335 -12.07 -10.21 -11.06
C VAL A 335 -12.15 -11.51 -11.85
N ARG A 336 -13.28 -12.23 -11.77
CA ARG A 336 -13.49 -13.51 -12.49
C ARG A 336 -13.29 -13.37 -13.99
N ASN A 337 -13.71 -12.24 -14.58
CA ASN A 337 -13.61 -11.98 -16.01
C ASN A 337 -12.27 -11.36 -16.44
N ALA A 338 -11.43 -10.94 -15.49
CA ALA A 338 -10.13 -10.38 -15.79
C ALA A 338 -9.15 -11.48 -16.23
N PRO A 339 -8.26 -11.22 -17.21
CA PRO A 339 -7.32 -12.21 -17.68
C PRO A 339 -6.30 -12.57 -16.60
N LEU A 340 -6.01 -13.87 -16.47
CA LEU A 340 -4.96 -14.37 -15.58
C LEU A 340 -3.57 -13.98 -16.10
N MET A 341 -2.67 -13.66 -15.20
CA MET A 341 -1.28 -13.31 -15.48
C MET A 341 -0.32 -14.53 -15.41
N GLY A 342 -0.85 -15.75 -15.53
CA GLY A 342 -0.10 -17.00 -15.36
C GLY A 342 1.11 -17.14 -16.27
N GLU A 343 1.13 -16.50 -17.46
CA GLU A 343 2.30 -16.51 -18.34
C GLU A 343 3.55 -15.79 -17.77
N LEU A 344 3.37 -14.96 -16.73
CA LEU A 344 4.46 -14.31 -16.00
C LEU A 344 5.09 -15.22 -14.94
N LEU A 345 4.47 -16.35 -14.64
CA LEU A 345 4.90 -17.31 -13.64
C LEU A 345 5.72 -18.44 -14.26
N ASN A 346 6.60 -19.04 -13.46
CA ASN A 346 7.25 -20.29 -13.80
C ASN A 346 6.25 -21.45 -13.67
N HIS A 347 6.27 -22.36 -14.64
CA HIS A 347 5.50 -23.61 -14.64
C HIS A 347 6.33 -24.77 -14.11
#